data_9d9332e0c20e6b29869d4116a3cf0d0e
#
_entry.id   9d9332e0c20e6b29869d4116a3cf0d0e
#
_cell.length_a   1.000
_cell.length_b   1.000
_cell.length_c   1.000
_cell.angle_alpha   90.00
_cell.angle_beta   90.00
_cell.angle_gamma   90.00
#
_symmetry.space_group_name_H-M   'P 1'
#
loop_
_entity.id
_entity.type
_entity.pdbx_description
1 polymer ?
#
loop_
_entity_poly.entity_id
_entity_poly.type
_entity_poly.pdbx_seq_one_letter_code
_entity_poly.pdbx_strand_id
1 'polypeptide(L)'
;ALSHFYTSKDKAIFQAGTLFIDERSCDLTIHVNDMAKHSSMAGLSNIYLLYCDCTRKDYAGKMTIVAAVTAGDAGNLMVGRNGIFYDRAGRDWDATVVKVIENAISVQEAFWTPYRRMGRMVSNQLQKMAAERDKAIESKSAEHVLTGTAKIQEAANAPKDAPKTPPAPFDVARFAGIFAAIGLAIGAIATVI
;
A
#
# COMPACT_ATOMS: atom_id res chain seq x y z
N ALA A 1 -35.10 -3.85 12.41
CA ALA A 1 -34.20 -4.16 11.28
C ALA A 1 -32.80 -4.57 11.76
N LEU A 2 -32.13 -3.76 12.60
CA LEU A 2 -30.78 -4.10 13.11
C LEU A 2 -30.78 -5.34 14.03
N SER A 3 -31.79 -5.50 14.90
CA SER A 3 -31.89 -6.70 15.74
C SER A 3 -32.01 -7.96 14.88
N HIS A 4 -32.75 -7.91 13.78
CA HIS A 4 -32.89 -9.02 12.85
C HIS A 4 -31.58 -9.40 12.18
N PHE A 5 -30.72 -8.42 11.86
CA PHE A 5 -29.39 -8.66 11.33
C PHE A 5 -28.49 -9.49 12.25
N TYR A 6 -28.59 -9.25 13.58
CA TYR A 6 -27.74 -9.94 14.56
C TYR A 6 -28.33 -11.24 15.11
N THR A 7 -29.63 -11.44 15.01
CA THR A 7 -30.32 -12.58 15.68
C THR A 7 -30.89 -13.60 14.71
N SER A 8 -31.12 -13.26 13.46
CA SER A 8 -31.68 -14.14 12.44
C SER A 8 -30.61 -14.71 11.53
N LYS A 9 -30.81 -15.95 11.07
CA LYS A 9 -30.01 -16.54 9.99
C LYS A 9 -30.36 -15.97 8.62
N ASP A 10 -31.57 -15.40 8.51
CA ASP A 10 -32.01 -14.80 7.25
C ASP A 10 -31.47 -13.39 7.09
N LYS A 11 -31.17 -13.00 5.84
CA LYS A 11 -30.70 -11.66 5.53
C LYS A 11 -31.77 -10.62 5.82
N ALA A 12 -31.41 -9.57 6.55
CA ALA A 12 -32.31 -8.45 6.81
C ALA A 12 -32.72 -7.74 5.50
N ILE A 13 -33.85 -7.06 5.52
CA ILE A 13 -34.46 -6.48 4.32
C ILE A 13 -33.53 -5.48 3.58
N PHE A 14 -32.64 -4.81 4.30
CA PHE A 14 -31.72 -3.84 3.74
C PHE A 14 -30.41 -4.46 3.17
N GLN A 15 -30.14 -5.71 3.49
CA GLN A 15 -28.93 -6.40 2.98
C GLN A 15 -29.13 -6.77 1.52
N ALA A 16 -28.17 -6.37 0.68
CA ALA A 16 -28.16 -6.70 -0.74
C ALA A 16 -27.76 -8.14 -1.03
N GLY A 17 -26.86 -8.69 -0.21
CA GLY A 17 -26.32 -10.03 -0.39
C GLY A 17 -25.11 -10.30 0.50
N THR A 18 -24.17 -11.12 0.03
CA THR A 18 -22.88 -11.39 0.67
C THR A 18 -21.76 -11.21 -0.32
N LEU A 19 -20.76 -10.41 0.03
CA LEU A 19 -19.53 -10.24 -0.73
C LEU A 19 -18.45 -11.17 -0.18
N PHE A 20 -17.89 -12.01 -1.04
CA PHE A 20 -16.70 -12.82 -0.76
C PHE A 20 -15.48 -12.17 -1.39
N ILE A 21 -14.54 -11.74 -0.58
CA ILE A 21 -13.32 -11.07 -1.02
C ILE A 21 -12.20 -11.33 -0.01
N ASP A 22 -11.00 -11.65 -0.52
CA ASP A 22 -9.80 -11.81 0.30
C ASP A 22 -10.03 -12.78 1.48
N GLU A 23 -10.54 -13.98 1.17
CA GLU A 23 -10.79 -15.09 2.09
C GLU A 23 -11.83 -14.79 3.21
N ARG A 24 -12.61 -13.76 3.05
CA ARG A 24 -13.66 -13.36 4.02
C ARG A 24 -15.02 -13.17 3.37
N SER A 25 -16.06 -13.28 4.18
CA SER A 25 -17.43 -12.94 3.80
C SER A 25 -17.87 -11.65 4.48
N CYS A 26 -18.40 -10.72 3.69
CA CYS A 26 -18.99 -9.47 4.16
C CYS A 26 -20.50 -9.55 3.97
N ASP A 27 -21.24 -9.78 5.06
CA ASP A 27 -22.70 -9.92 5.00
C ASP A 27 -23.42 -8.57 5.07
N LEU A 28 -22.80 -7.57 5.69
CA LEU A 28 -23.36 -6.22 5.70
C LEU A 28 -23.04 -5.51 4.38
N THR A 29 -23.87 -5.77 3.38
CA THR A 29 -23.80 -5.16 2.06
C THR A 29 -25.11 -4.46 1.73
N ILE A 30 -25.04 -3.28 1.14
CA ILE A 30 -26.20 -2.50 0.68
C ILE A 30 -26.02 -2.02 -0.76
N HIS A 31 -27.12 -1.82 -1.48
CA HIS A 31 -27.10 -1.20 -2.80
C HIS A 31 -26.84 0.31 -2.69
N VAL A 32 -26.05 0.83 -3.61
CA VAL A 32 -25.72 2.25 -3.70
C VAL A 32 -26.03 2.75 -5.10
N ASN A 33 -27.01 3.65 -5.21
CA ASN A 33 -27.38 4.27 -6.50
C ASN A 33 -26.43 5.41 -6.88
N ASP A 34 -25.97 6.18 -5.89
CA ASP A 34 -25.03 7.28 -6.06
C ASP A 34 -23.85 7.12 -5.11
N MET A 35 -22.76 6.62 -5.65
CA MET A 35 -21.54 6.38 -4.89
C MET A 35 -20.90 7.68 -4.38
N ALA A 36 -20.96 8.78 -5.14
CA ALA A 36 -20.35 10.04 -4.76
C ALA A 36 -21.06 10.62 -3.52
N LYS A 37 -22.38 10.66 -3.56
CA LYS A 37 -23.21 11.13 -2.46
C LYS A 37 -23.07 10.23 -1.23
N HIS A 38 -23.14 8.91 -1.39
CA HIS A 38 -23.01 7.97 -0.29
C HIS A 38 -21.62 8.05 0.37
N SER A 39 -20.56 8.10 -0.43
CA SER A 39 -19.19 8.10 0.10
C SER A 39 -18.82 9.41 0.82
N SER A 40 -19.44 10.54 0.49
CA SER A 40 -19.22 11.80 1.19
C SER A 40 -19.66 11.72 2.67
N MET A 41 -20.74 10.99 2.93
CA MET A 41 -21.25 10.77 4.29
C MET A 41 -20.58 9.59 4.99
N ALA A 42 -20.16 8.62 4.24
CA ALA A 42 -19.60 7.36 4.75
C ALA A 42 -18.27 7.56 5.51
N GLY A 43 -17.50 8.58 5.17
CA GLY A 43 -16.27 8.93 5.91
C GLY A 43 -16.50 9.29 7.38
N LEU A 44 -17.72 9.66 7.76
CA LEU A 44 -18.11 9.97 9.14
C LEU A 44 -18.45 8.70 9.96
N SER A 45 -18.59 7.56 9.32
CA SER A 45 -19.07 6.33 9.98
C SER A 45 -18.03 5.58 10.80
N ASN A 46 -16.75 5.88 10.64
CA ASN A 46 -15.62 5.14 11.23
C ASN A 46 -15.61 3.63 10.91
N ILE A 47 -16.29 3.22 9.85
CA ILE A 47 -16.36 1.83 9.39
C ILE A 47 -15.49 1.69 8.14
N TYR A 48 -14.77 0.58 8.02
CA TYR A 48 -14.07 0.24 6.79
C TYR A 48 -15.07 -0.16 5.71
N LEU A 49 -15.11 0.58 4.60
CA LEU A 49 -16.10 0.38 3.56
C LEU A 49 -15.45 0.11 2.20
N LEU A 50 -15.93 -0.93 1.54
CA LEU A 50 -15.58 -1.29 0.16
C LEU A 50 -16.75 -0.99 -0.76
N TYR A 51 -16.55 -0.14 -1.74
CA TYR A 51 -17.48 0.05 -2.85
C TYR A 51 -17.06 -0.86 -3.99
N CYS A 52 -17.98 -1.71 -4.41
CA CYS A 52 -17.75 -2.65 -5.50
C CYS A 52 -18.75 -2.43 -6.62
N ASP A 53 -18.25 -2.47 -7.82
CA ASP A 53 -19.06 -2.56 -9.02
C ASP A 53 -19.24 -4.05 -9.36
N CYS A 54 -20.49 -4.45 -9.43
CA CYS A 54 -20.88 -5.83 -9.69
C CYS A 54 -21.40 -5.96 -11.11
N THR A 55 -20.82 -6.87 -11.87
CA THR A 55 -21.20 -7.20 -13.25
C THR A 55 -21.54 -8.68 -13.35
N ARG A 56 -22.41 -9.02 -14.29
CA ARG A 56 -22.79 -10.41 -14.58
C ARG A 56 -22.96 -10.61 -16.07
N LYS A 57 -22.52 -11.75 -16.58
CA LYS A 57 -22.54 -12.06 -18.04
C LYS A 57 -23.94 -12.01 -18.64
N ASP A 58 -24.95 -12.46 -17.90
CA ASP A 58 -26.33 -12.56 -18.37
C ASP A 58 -27.14 -11.28 -18.14
N TYR A 59 -26.51 -10.22 -17.63
CA TYR A 59 -27.18 -8.96 -17.28
C TYR A 59 -26.40 -7.77 -17.79
N ALA A 60 -26.98 -7.01 -18.70
CA ALA A 60 -26.32 -5.86 -19.31
C ALA A 60 -26.16 -4.64 -18.36
N GLY A 61 -26.75 -4.71 -17.17
CA GLY A 61 -26.66 -3.65 -16.16
C GLY A 61 -25.45 -3.83 -15.23
N LYS A 62 -25.03 -2.74 -14.66
CA LYS A 62 -24.05 -2.66 -13.57
C LYS A 62 -24.75 -2.34 -12.27
N MET A 63 -24.37 -3.00 -11.21
CA MET A 63 -24.87 -2.78 -9.87
C MET A 63 -23.72 -2.35 -8.97
N THR A 64 -23.88 -1.25 -8.23
CA THR A 64 -22.90 -0.83 -7.24
C THR A 64 -23.37 -1.20 -5.85
N ILE A 65 -22.52 -1.85 -5.08
CA ILE A 65 -22.74 -2.18 -3.68
C ILE A 65 -21.67 -1.53 -2.79
N VAL A 66 -22.00 -1.31 -1.53
CA VAL A 66 -21.02 -1.04 -0.49
C VAL A 66 -21.06 -2.16 0.55
N ALA A 67 -19.91 -2.68 0.90
CA ALA A 67 -19.73 -3.71 1.92
C ALA A 67 -18.98 -3.14 3.12
N ALA A 68 -19.48 -3.41 4.33
CA ALA A 68 -18.75 -3.11 5.56
C ALA A 68 -17.85 -4.26 5.93
N VAL A 69 -16.57 -3.96 6.16
CA VAL A 69 -15.57 -4.94 6.62
C VAL A 69 -15.41 -4.80 8.12
N THR A 70 -15.73 -5.83 8.85
CA THR A 70 -15.79 -5.83 10.33
C THR A 70 -14.79 -6.80 10.98
N ALA A 71 -14.03 -7.55 10.17
CA ALA A 71 -13.06 -8.52 10.66
C ALA A 71 -11.87 -8.66 9.72
N GLY A 72 -10.72 -9.11 10.24
CA GLY A 72 -9.47 -9.28 9.51
C GLY A 72 -8.63 -8.00 9.45
N ASP A 73 -7.68 -7.95 8.52
CA ASP A 73 -6.84 -6.78 8.25
C ASP A 73 -7.15 -6.17 6.89
N ALA A 74 -6.77 -4.91 6.69
CA ALA A 74 -7.03 -4.15 5.46
C ALA A 74 -5.93 -4.31 4.39
N GLY A 75 -4.90 -5.10 4.65
CA GLY A 75 -3.66 -5.11 3.84
C GLY A 75 -3.84 -5.36 2.35
N ASN A 76 -4.81 -6.22 1.99
CA ASN A 76 -5.06 -6.63 0.61
C ASN A 76 -6.33 -6.00 0.00
N LEU A 77 -7.06 -5.19 0.77
CA LEU A 77 -8.30 -4.55 0.32
C LEU A 77 -7.98 -3.24 -0.39
N MET A 78 -7.75 -3.30 -1.69
CA MET A 78 -7.38 -2.15 -2.52
C MET A 78 -8.31 -2.02 -3.73
N VAL A 79 -8.33 -0.84 -4.33
CA VAL A 79 -9.03 -0.59 -5.59
C VAL A 79 -8.49 -1.50 -6.68
N GLY A 80 -9.39 -2.09 -7.48
CA GLY A 80 -9.07 -3.09 -8.51
C GLY A 80 -9.08 -4.53 -8.00
N ARG A 81 -9.22 -4.79 -6.71
CA ARG A 81 -9.36 -6.15 -6.18
C ARG A 81 -10.69 -6.75 -6.59
N ASN A 82 -10.67 -8.01 -7.01
CA ASN A 82 -11.86 -8.75 -7.42
C ASN A 82 -12.36 -9.64 -6.29
N GLY A 83 -13.66 -9.79 -6.23
CA GLY A 83 -14.39 -10.68 -5.34
C GLY A 83 -15.63 -11.23 -6.03
N ILE A 84 -16.40 -12.04 -5.32
CA ILE A 84 -17.67 -12.58 -5.80
C ILE A 84 -18.77 -12.09 -4.87
N PHE A 85 -19.81 -11.52 -5.46
CA PHE A 85 -20.99 -11.09 -4.71
C PHE A 85 -22.17 -12.01 -5.02
N TYR A 86 -22.76 -12.58 -3.98
CA TYR A 86 -24.01 -13.33 -4.08
C TYR A 86 -25.17 -12.45 -3.63
N ASP A 87 -26.12 -12.21 -4.52
CA ASP A 87 -27.32 -11.44 -4.20
C ASP A 87 -28.32 -12.26 -3.36
N ARG A 88 -29.44 -11.64 -2.98
CA ARG A 88 -30.49 -12.31 -2.18
C ARG A 88 -31.18 -13.47 -2.90
N ALA A 89 -31.11 -13.50 -4.21
CA ALA A 89 -31.66 -14.60 -5.03
C ALA A 89 -30.64 -15.74 -5.24
N GLY A 90 -29.45 -15.64 -4.63
CA GLY A 90 -28.39 -16.62 -4.79
C GLY A 90 -27.64 -16.53 -6.11
N ARG A 91 -27.78 -15.43 -6.85
CA ARG A 91 -27.08 -15.24 -8.12
C ARG A 91 -25.71 -14.65 -7.86
N ASP A 92 -24.71 -15.15 -8.56
CA ASP A 92 -23.33 -14.70 -8.51
C ASP A 92 -23.08 -13.50 -9.44
N TRP A 93 -22.25 -12.59 -8.94
CA TRP A 93 -21.81 -11.39 -9.64
C TRP A 93 -20.31 -11.23 -9.46
N ASP A 94 -19.61 -10.89 -10.54
CA ASP A 94 -18.22 -10.48 -10.47
C ASP A 94 -18.14 -9.07 -9.84
N ALA A 95 -17.54 -8.97 -8.67
CA ALA A 95 -17.42 -7.73 -7.92
C ALA A 95 -15.99 -7.19 -8.00
N THR A 96 -15.84 -5.95 -8.46
CA THR A 96 -14.54 -5.26 -8.49
C THR A 96 -14.57 -4.06 -7.56
N VAL A 97 -13.58 -3.95 -6.68
CA VAL A 97 -13.45 -2.81 -5.77
C VAL A 97 -13.10 -1.55 -6.55
N VAL A 98 -13.95 -0.54 -6.48
CA VAL A 98 -13.77 0.75 -7.17
C VAL A 98 -13.40 1.88 -6.22
N LYS A 99 -13.75 1.78 -4.94
CA LYS A 99 -13.40 2.78 -3.93
C LYS A 99 -13.30 2.12 -2.56
N VAL A 100 -12.36 2.59 -1.76
CA VAL A 100 -12.15 2.17 -0.38
C VAL A 100 -12.24 3.39 0.53
N ILE A 101 -12.97 3.26 1.65
CA ILE A 101 -12.90 4.20 2.78
C ILE A 101 -12.17 3.49 3.89
N GLU A 102 -10.93 3.91 4.10
CA GLU A 102 -10.02 3.28 5.06
C GLU A 102 -10.30 3.78 6.47
N ASN A 103 -10.79 2.88 7.31
CA ASN A 103 -10.86 3.04 8.76
C ASN A 103 -10.30 1.78 9.41
N ALA A 104 -9.94 1.84 10.68
CA ALA A 104 -9.45 0.65 11.37
C ALA A 104 -10.57 -0.40 11.52
N ILE A 105 -10.34 -1.62 11.03
CA ILE A 105 -11.31 -2.71 11.12
C ILE A 105 -11.39 -3.27 12.54
N SER A 106 -10.26 -3.26 13.26
CA SER A 106 -10.14 -3.79 14.62
C SER A 106 -9.28 -2.88 15.50
N VAL A 107 -9.41 -3.04 16.83
CA VAL A 107 -8.57 -2.32 17.80
C VAL A 107 -7.09 -2.63 17.59
N GLN A 108 -6.77 -3.88 17.28
CA GLN A 108 -5.40 -4.29 16.97
C GLN A 108 -4.88 -3.58 15.72
N GLU A 109 -5.66 -3.46 14.68
CA GLU A 109 -5.29 -2.75 13.46
C GLU A 109 -5.15 -1.24 13.73
N ALA A 110 -6.05 -0.64 14.52
CA ALA A 110 -5.96 0.76 14.93
C ALA A 110 -4.63 1.06 15.65
N PHE A 111 -4.17 0.14 16.50
CA PHE A 111 -2.89 0.25 17.20
C PHE A 111 -1.70 0.12 16.25
N TRP A 112 -1.73 -0.81 15.30
CA TRP A 112 -0.61 -1.06 14.37
C TRP A 112 -0.57 -0.13 13.16
N THR A 113 -1.69 0.52 12.82
CA THR A 113 -1.81 1.41 11.65
C THR A 113 -0.75 2.53 11.62
N PRO A 114 -0.46 3.29 12.72
CA PRO A 114 0.56 4.33 12.69
C PRO A 114 1.96 3.77 12.42
N TYR A 115 2.29 2.61 12.96
CA TYR A 115 3.59 1.96 12.74
C TYR A 115 3.75 1.47 11.29
N ARG A 116 2.68 0.90 10.69
CA ARG A 116 2.66 0.52 9.28
C ARG A 116 2.78 1.73 8.35
N ARG A 117 2.16 2.88 8.69
CA ARG A 117 2.31 4.13 7.94
C ARG A 117 3.73 4.68 8.02
N MET A 118 4.37 4.65 9.18
CA MET A 118 5.77 5.01 9.33
C MET A 118 6.70 4.10 8.53
N GLY A 119 6.51 2.80 8.57
CA GLY A 119 7.28 1.84 7.78
C GLY A 119 7.19 2.12 6.28
N ARG A 120 5.99 2.39 5.76
CA ARG A 120 5.79 2.77 4.35
C ARG A 120 6.45 4.10 4.00
N MET A 121 6.43 5.09 4.89
CA MET A 121 7.08 6.38 4.68
C MET A 121 8.60 6.22 4.59
N VAL A 122 9.20 5.45 5.48
CA VAL A 122 10.65 5.15 5.48
C VAL A 122 11.03 4.37 4.23
N SER A 123 10.25 3.35 3.83
CA SER A 123 10.48 2.59 2.61
C SER A 123 10.43 3.46 1.36
N ASN A 124 9.46 4.38 1.27
CA ASN A 124 9.35 5.31 0.15
C ASN A 124 10.51 6.31 0.10
N GLN A 125 11.01 6.75 1.26
CA GLN A 125 12.21 7.61 1.31
C GLN A 125 13.47 6.85 0.88
N LEU A 126 13.63 5.59 1.31
CA LEU A 126 14.75 4.75 0.88
C LEU A 126 14.72 4.47 -0.61
N GLN A 127 13.54 4.22 -1.20
CA GLN A 127 13.39 4.04 -2.64
C GLN A 127 13.72 5.33 -3.42
N LYS A 128 13.32 6.50 -2.92
CA LYS A 128 13.70 7.79 -3.53
C LYS A 128 15.21 8.01 -3.48
N MET A 129 15.85 7.75 -2.35
CA MET A 129 17.31 7.85 -2.21
C MET A 129 18.06 6.85 -3.10
N ALA A 130 17.54 5.62 -3.27
CA ALA A 130 18.11 4.64 -4.18
C ALA A 130 18.00 5.11 -5.64
N ALA A 131 16.82 5.59 -6.05
CA ALA A 131 16.60 6.10 -7.41
C ALA A 131 17.44 7.36 -7.72
N GLU A 132 17.69 8.23 -6.74
CA GLU A 132 18.58 9.38 -6.89
C GLU A 132 20.06 8.95 -7.00
N ARG A 133 20.47 7.92 -6.28
CA ARG A 133 21.81 7.33 -6.40
C ARG A 133 22.04 6.66 -7.75
N ASP A 134 21.06 5.93 -8.25
CA ASP A 134 21.14 5.29 -9.57
C ASP A 134 21.28 6.36 -10.67
N LYS A 135 20.50 7.43 -10.61
CA LYS A 135 20.64 8.57 -11.54
C LYS A 135 22.00 9.27 -11.41
N ALA A 136 22.52 9.42 -10.19
CA ALA A 136 23.84 10.05 -9.96
C ALA A 136 24.99 9.15 -10.43
N ILE A 137 24.84 7.83 -10.38
CA ILE A 137 25.82 6.87 -10.92
C ILE A 137 25.76 6.88 -12.45
N GLU A 138 24.57 6.92 -13.03
CA GLU A 138 24.38 6.94 -14.47
C GLU A 138 24.91 8.23 -15.10
N SER A 139 24.68 9.38 -14.47
CA SER A 139 25.25 10.66 -14.91
C SER A 139 26.78 10.71 -14.78
N LYS A 140 27.36 10.17 -13.71
CA LYS A 140 28.80 10.09 -13.53
C LYS A 140 29.45 9.07 -14.46
N SER A 141 28.80 7.97 -14.77
CA SER A 141 29.33 7.00 -15.73
C SER A 141 29.31 7.55 -17.17
N ALA A 142 28.27 8.32 -17.54
CA ALA A 142 28.22 9.01 -18.83
C ALA A 142 29.30 10.09 -18.96
N GLU A 143 29.57 10.85 -17.90
CA GLU A 143 30.62 11.84 -17.85
C GLU A 143 32.02 11.21 -17.89
N HIS A 144 32.25 10.09 -17.22
CA HIS A 144 33.48 9.33 -17.27
C HIS A 144 33.74 8.67 -18.63
N VAL A 145 32.72 8.25 -19.36
CA VAL A 145 32.86 7.71 -20.71
C VAL A 145 33.24 8.82 -21.69
N LEU A 146 32.66 10.00 -21.58
CA LEU A 146 32.99 11.14 -22.43
C LEU A 146 34.40 11.72 -22.14
N THR A 147 34.80 11.77 -20.86
CA THR A 147 36.16 12.20 -20.49
C THR A 147 37.21 11.10 -20.71
N GLY A 148 36.85 9.83 -20.66
CA GLY A 148 37.71 8.70 -20.92
C GLY A 148 38.15 8.62 -22.40
N THR A 149 37.26 8.90 -23.34
CA THR A 149 37.59 8.95 -24.78
C THR A 149 38.48 10.11 -25.15
N ALA A 150 38.31 11.28 -24.49
CA ALA A 150 39.23 12.43 -24.70
C ALA A 150 40.63 12.16 -24.13
N LYS A 151 40.77 11.50 -22.99
CA LYS A 151 42.07 11.18 -22.36
C LYS A 151 42.81 10.03 -23.04
N ILE A 152 42.14 9.13 -23.75
CA ILE A 152 42.81 8.05 -24.49
C ILE A 152 43.56 8.61 -25.72
N GLN A 153 43.06 9.68 -26.31
CA GLN A 153 43.75 10.36 -27.44
C GLN A 153 44.96 11.21 -26.98
N GLU A 154 44.97 11.68 -25.72
CA GLU A 154 46.09 12.47 -25.17
C GLU A 154 47.17 11.60 -24.52
N ALA A 155 46.81 10.38 -24.04
CA ALA A 155 47.74 9.44 -23.42
C ALA A 155 48.61 8.64 -24.42
N ALA A 156 48.36 8.77 -25.72
CA ALA A 156 49.20 8.15 -26.74
C ALA A 156 50.55 8.90 -26.93
N ASN A 157 50.72 10.09 -26.30
CA ASN A 157 51.89 10.95 -26.51
C ASN A 157 52.61 11.42 -25.23
N ALA A 158 52.49 10.73 -24.06
CA ALA A 158 53.20 11.15 -22.84
C ALA A 158 53.97 9.98 -22.18
N PRO A 159 55.16 10.24 -21.58
CA PRO A 159 56.05 9.23 -21.04
C PRO A 159 55.52 8.61 -19.73
N LYS A 160 55.85 7.32 -19.55
CA LYS A 160 55.62 6.55 -18.33
C LYS A 160 56.40 7.16 -17.17
N ASP A 161 55.68 7.64 -16.15
CA ASP A 161 56.02 7.51 -14.72
C ASP A 161 55.11 8.48 -13.89
N ALA A 162 54.07 7.94 -13.26
CA ALA A 162 53.42 8.54 -12.11
C ALA A 162 52.68 7.46 -11.26
N PRO A 163 52.75 7.53 -9.92
CA PRO A 163 52.32 6.48 -9.03
C PRO A 163 50.80 6.40 -8.90
N LYS A 164 50.27 5.15 -8.85
CA LYS A 164 48.85 4.84 -8.64
C LYS A 164 48.40 5.30 -7.26
N THR A 165 47.46 6.22 -7.20
CA THR A 165 46.72 6.57 -5.96
C THR A 165 45.76 5.46 -5.65
N PRO A 166 45.73 4.92 -4.40
CA PRO A 166 44.77 3.89 -4.00
C PRO A 166 43.36 4.47 -3.90
N PRO A 167 42.31 3.63 -4.07
CA PRO A 167 40.92 4.08 -3.95
C PRO A 167 40.66 4.57 -2.52
N ALA A 168 39.84 5.64 -2.41
CA ALA A 168 39.51 6.26 -1.14
C ALA A 168 38.92 5.25 -0.17
N PRO A 169 39.35 5.20 1.10
CA PRO A 169 38.83 4.25 2.08
C PRO A 169 37.34 4.52 2.35
N PHE A 170 36.60 3.43 2.44
CA PHE A 170 35.20 3.43 2.84
C PHE A 170 35.05 4.14 4.20
N ASP A 171 34.26 5.21 4.26
CA ASP A 171 34.16 6.05 5.45
C ASP A 171 33.29 5.37 6.53
N VAL A 172 33.92 4.48 7.28
CA VAL A 172 33.29 3.71 8.39
C VAL A 172 32.76 4.64 9.47
N ALA A 173 33.34 5.82 9.64
CA ALA A 173 32.94 6.78 10.68
C ALA A 173 31.52 7.33 10.47
N ARG A 174 31.12 7.53 9.23
CA ARG A 174 29.73 7.95 8.88
C ARG A 174 28.69 6.90 9.22
N PHE A 175 29.01 5.63 9.01
CA PHE A 175 28.10 4.54 9.35
C PHE A 175 28.05 4.25 10.86
N ALA A 176 29.17 4.36 11.56
CA ALA A 176 29.23 4.21 13.02
C ALA A 176 28.32 5.20 13.74
N GLY A 177 28.23 6.45 13.26
CA GLY A 177 27.33 7.47 13.83
C GLY A 177 25.85 7.12 13.67
N ILE A 178 25.45 6.55 12.54
CA ILE A 178 24.06 6.16 12.30
C ILE A 178 23.66 4.97 13.18
N PHE A 179 24.52 3.96 13.31
CA PHE A 179 24.24 2.81 14.18
C PHE A 179 24.27 3.18 15.66
N ALA A 180 25.11 4.12 16.10
CA ALA A 180 25.12 4.63 17.46
C ALA A 180 23.81 5.38 17.79
N ALA A 181 23.30 6.20 16.87
CA ALA A 181 22.04 6.92 17.05
C ALA A 181 20.83 5.97 17.14
N ILE A 182 20.79 4.92 16.30
CA ILE A 182 19.74 3.90 16.33
C ILE A 182 19.83 3.09 17.64
N GLY A 183 21.03 2.70 18.07
CA GLY A 183 21.24 1.97 19.31
C GLY A 183 20.82 2.74 20.55
N LEU A 184 21.08 4.06 20.57
CA LEU A 184 20.66 4.94 21.65
C LEU A 184 19.13 5.09 21.70
N ALA A 185 18.48 5.20 20.54
CA ALA A 185 17.02 5.30 20.48
C ALA A 185 16.32 4.02 20.95
N ILE A 186 16.86 2.85 20.58
CA ILE A 186 16.34 1.56 21.04
C ILE A 186 16.58 1.36 22.51
N GLY A 187 17.77 1.75 23.01
CA GLY A 187 18.12 1.69 24.43
C GLY A 187 17.23 2.57 25.31
N ALA A 188 16.86 3.76 24.86
CA ALA A 188 15.96 4.67 25.58
C ALA A 188 14.54 4.08 25.69
N ILE A 189 14.07 3.34 24.70
CA ILE A 189 12.75 2.69 24.74
C ILE A 189 12.75 1.49 25.71
N ALA A 190 13.86 0.74 25.78
CA ALA A 190 13.98 -0.43 26.66
C ALA A 190 14.05 -0.07 28.15
N THR A 191 14.38 1.17 28.51
CA THR A 191 14.43 1.63 29.92
C THR A 191 13.10 2.18 30.44
N VAL A 192 12.08 2.30 29.58
CA VAL A 192 10.74 2.82 29.94
C VAL A 192 9.70 1.70 30.08
N ILE A 193 10.06 0.46 29.76
CA ILE A 193 9.23 -0.74 29.95
C ILE A 193 9.75 -1.52 31.14
#